data_03293d04047f44b4e3b9a05cc0da39f0
#
_entry.id   03293d04047f44b4e3b9a05cc0da39f0
#
_cell.length_a   1.000
_cell.length_b   1.000
_cell.length_c   1.000
_cell.angle_alpha   90.00
_cell.angle_beta   90.00
_cell.angle_gamma   90.00
#
_symmetry.space_group_name_H-M   'P 1'
#
loop_
_entity.id
_entity.type
_entity.pdbx_description
1 polymer ?
#
loop_
_entity_poly.entity_id
_entity_poly.type
_entity_poly.pdbx_seq_one_letter_code
_entity_poly.pdbx_strand_id
1 'polypeptide(L)'
;AIVQASGAKPGDRIAVIGGGAIGLTTARTAQQAGYKVRLYARDRPPRVHSSAATGLWTPDSRIVTQEHASEAWTSDWEAMARASFKVHQGYLGLPSGPVEWHDGYVVADEGFDQPLPSYAAHGSEPDYPELSSRIFDLRPQGRELSAAEHPFRKPHARRFTQLVFNIPAYQRLLLDD
;
A
#
# COMPACT_ATOMS: atom_id res chain seq x y z
N ALA A 1 5.57 -15.70 -7.59
CA ALA A 1 4.60 -16.81 -7.56
C ALA A 1 4.04 -17.16 -8.94
N ILE A 2 3.32 -16.26 -9.65
CA ILE A 2 2.69 -16.56 -10.95
C ILE A 2 3.73 -16.96 -12.02
N VAL A 3 4.85 -16.26 -12.10
CA VAL A 3 5.92 -16.56 -13.06
C VAL A 3 6.55 -17.93 -12.78
N GLN A 4 6.73 -18.29 -11.53
CA GLN A 4 7.22 -19.63 -11.14
C GLN A 4 6.23 -20.73 -11.51
N ALA A 5 4.93 -20.50 -11.35
CA ALA A 5 3.88 -21.46 -11.73
C ALA A 5 3.83 -21.70 -13.24
N SER A 6 4.28 -20.75 -14.07
CA SER A 6 4.35 -20.90 -15.53
C SER A 6 5.53 -21.75 -16.04
N GLY A 7 6.45 -22.14 -15.16
CA GLY A 7 7.69 -22.82 -15.54
C GLY A 7 8.78 -21.94 -16.17
N ALA A 8 8.56 -20.62 -16.24
CA ALA A 8 9.54 -19.68 -16.79
C ALA A 8 10.83 -19.64 -15.93
N LYS A 9 11.97 -19.44 -16.58
CA LYS A 9 13.30 -19.43 -15.98
C LYS A 9 13.98 -18.09 -16.16
N PRO A 10 14.92 -17.68 -15.29
CA PRO A 10 15.80 -16.53 -15.55
C PRO A 10 16.38 -16.58 -16.97
N GLY A 11 16.34 -15.45 -17.66
CA GLY A 11 16.70 -15.35 -19.08
C GLY A 11 15.53 -15.40 -20.06
N ASP A 12 14.39 -15.95 -19.67
CA ASP A 12 13.18 -15.97 -20.48
C ASP A 12 12.59 -14.55 -20.65
N ARG A 13 11.80 -14.38 -21.72
CA ARG A 13 11.14 -13.11 -22.04
C ARG A 13 9.75 -13.05 -21.39
N ILE A 14 9.51 -11.95 -20.68
CA ILE A 14 8.22 -11.66 -20.05
C ILE A 14 7.66 -10.36 -20.66
N ALA A 15 6.38 -10.41 -21.05
CA ALA A 15 5.61 -9.22 -21.40
C ALA A 15 4.79 -8.76 -20.18
N VAL A 16 4.95 -7.48 -19.80
CA VAL A 16 4.12 -6.84 -18.79
C VAL A 16 3.21 -5.84 -19.49
N ILE A 17 1.92 -5.89 -19.22
CA ILE A 17 0.93 -4.99 -19.80
C ILE A 17 0.42 -4.04 -18.72
N GLY A 18 0.63 -2.74 -18.93
CA GLY A 18 0.24 -1.66 -18.02
C GLY A 18 1.43 -0.87 -17.48
N GLY A 19 1.39 0.46 -17.59
CA GLY A 19 2.44 1.39 -17.15
C GLY A 19 2.15 2.08 -15.81
N GLY A 20 1.16 1.60 -15.05
CA GLY A 20 0.87 2.08 -13.70
C GLY A 20 1.77 1.45 -12.64
N ALA A 21 1.55 1.80 -11.36
CA ALA A 21 2.39 1.32 -10.26
C ALA A 21 2.53 -0.21 -10.22
N ILE A 22 1.45 -0.96 -10.44
CA ILE A 22 1.47 -2.42 -10.42
C ILE A 22 2.33 -2.96 -11.56
N GLY A 23 2.12 -2.49 -12.79
CA GLY A 23 2.88 -2.97 -13.95
C GLY A 23 4.36 -2.62 -13.86
N LEU A 24 4.70 -1.40 -13.45
CA LEU A 24 6.09 -0.98 -13.24
C LEU A 24 6.78 -1.80 -12.16
N THR A 25 6.12 -1.99 -10.99
CA THR A 25 6.67 -2.84 -9.92
C THR A 25 6.85 -4.29 -10.37
N THR A 26 5.89 -4.84 -11.12
CA THR A 26 5.98 -6.20 -11.67
C THR A 26 7.15 -6.32 -12.64
N ALA A 27 7.29 -5.34 -13.55
CA ALA A 27 8.38 -5.31 -14.52
C ALA A 27 9.74 -5.28 -13.84
N ARG A 28 9.93 -4.38 -12.89
CA ARG A 28 11.15 -4.24 -12.11
C ARG A 28 11.48 -5.52 -11.33
N THR A 29 10.50 -6.06 -10.61
CA THR A 29 10.68 -7.30 -9.85
C THR A 29 11.09 -8.47 -10.75
N ALA A 30 10.49 -8.57 -11.93
CA ALA A 30 10.87 -9.60 -12.90
C ALA A 30 12.27 -9.40 -13.45
N GLN A 31 12.67 -8.14 -13.75
CA GLN A 31 14.05 -7.84 -14.18
C GLN A 31 15.07 -8.20 -13.10
N GLN A 32 14.82 -7.84 -11.85
CA GLN A 32 15.67 -8.18 -10.70
C GLN A 32 15.79 -9.70 -10.48
N ALA A 33 14.76 -10.45 -10.86
CA ALA A 33 14.77 -11.91 -10.87
C ALA A 33 15.45 -12.52 -12.12
N GLY A 34 16.04 -11.70 -12.98
CA GLY A 34 16.83 -12.13 -14.14
C GLY A 34 16.03 -12.39 -15.41
N TYR A 35 14.76 -11.99 -15.47
CA TYR A 35 13.95 -12.11 -16.68
C TYR A 35 14.19 -10.94 -17.66
N LYS A 36 14.04 -11.19 -18.96
CA LYS A 36 14.05 -10.15 -20.01
C LYS A 36 12.66 -9.56 -20.13
N VAL A 37 12.43 -8.37 -19.57
CA VAL A 37 11.11 -7.77 -19.51
C VAL A 37 10.88 -6.81 -20.67
N ARG A 38 9.66 -6.87 -21.27
CA ARG A 38 9.14 -5.85 -22.17
C ARG A 38 7.82 -5.32 -21.61
N LEU A 39 7.81 -4.02 -21.32
CA LEU A 39 6.62 -3.33 -20.82
C LEU A 39 5.82 -2.75 -22.00
N TYR A 40 4.53 -3.02 -22.04
CA TYR A 40 3.58 -2.45 -22.98
C TYR A 40 2.57 -1.59 -22.21
N ALA A 41 2.42 -0.34 -22.59
CA ALA A 41 1.49 0.57 -21.95
C ALA A 41 0.91 1.56 -22.96
N ARG A 42 -0.39 1.86 -22.85
CA ARG A 42 -1.03 2.94 -23.61
C ARG A 42 -0.52 4.29 -23.13
N ASP A 43 -0.45 4.45 -21.81
CA ASP A 43 -0.05 5.70 -21.15
C ASP A 43 1.14 5.44 -20.22
N ARG A 44 1.94 6.49 -20.01
CA ARG A 44 3.05 6.51 -19.05
C ARG A 44 2.78 7.54 -17.95
N PRO A 45 3.40 7.42 -16.77
CA PRO A 45 3.38 8.49 -15.79
C PRO A 45 3.71 9.86 -16.43
N PRO A 46 3.01 10.93 -16.09
CA PRO A 46 1.97 11.03 -15.06
C PRO A 46 0.54 10.71 -15.53
N ARG A 47 0.32 10.21 -16.75
CA ARG A 47 -1.01 9.98 -17.34
C ARG A 47 -1.60 8.60 -17.04
N VAL A 48 -1.17 7.94 -15.99
CA VAL A 48 -1.70 6.65 -15.53
C VAL A 48 -2.57 6.84 -14.30
N HIS A 49 -3.56 5.97 -14.09
CA HIS A 49 -4.49 6.08 -12.94
C HIS A 49 -3.76 6.13 -11.59
N SER A 50 -2.69 5.38 -11.42
CA SER A 50 -1.90 5.38 -10.18
C SER A 50 -1.20 6.72 -9.88
N SER A 51 -1.13 7.65 -10.85
CA SER A 51 -0.62 9.00 -10.60
C SER A 51 -1.58 9.89 -9.79
N ALA A 52 -2.85 9.48 -9.69
CA ALA A 52 -3.87 10.13 -8.87
C ALA A 52 -4.13 9.41 -7.53
N ALA A 53 -3.27 8.46 -7.15
CA ALA A 53 -3.40 7.75 -5.88
C ALA A 53 -3.10 8.66 -4.67
N THR A 54 -3.65 8.31 -3.51
CA THR A 54 -3.45 9.08 -2.25
C THR A 54 -2.00 9.04 -1.76
N GLY A 55 -1.22 8.06 -2.17
CA GLY A 55 0.17 7.92 -1.78
C GLY A 55 0.38 7.39 -0.36
N LEU A 56 -0.62 6.79 0.26
CA LEU A 56 -0.48 6.19 1.59
C LEU A 56 -0.19 4.70 1.48
N TRP A 57 0.73 4.20 2.33
CA TRP A 57 0.90 2.76 2.49
C TRP A 57 -0.20 2.22 3.42
N THR A 58 -1.24 1.74 2.83
CA THR A 58 -2.42 1.18 3.51
C THR A 58 -2.79 -0.15 2.87
N PRO A 59 -2.15 -1.27 3.29
CA PRO A 59 -2.55 -2.58 2.81
C PRO A 59 -4.03 -2.83 3.06
N ASP A 60 -4.77 -3.13 2.00
CA ASP A 60 -6.21 -3.33 2.04
C ASP A 60 -6.52 -4.83 2.05
N SER A 61 -7.36 -5.27 2.96
CA SER A 61 -7.86 -6.65 3.05
C SER A 61 -9.14 -6.88 2.22
N ARG A 62 -9.74 -5.81 1.67
CA ARG A 62 -10.96 -5.86 0.84
C ARG A 62 -10.70 -6.41 -0.57
N ILE A 63 -10.06 -7.57 -0.62
CA ILE A 63 -9.73 -8.31 -1.85
C ILE A 63 -10.56 -9.59 -1.92
N VAL A 64 -10.87 -10.16 -0.74
CA VAL A 64 -11.65 -11.39 -0.57
C VAL A 64 -12.68 -11.15 0.51
N THR A 65 -13.92 -11.55 0.28
CA THR A 65 -14.99 -11.43 1.29
C THR A 65 -14.72 -12.32 2.51
N GLN A 66 -15.28 -11.97 3.65
CA GLN A 66 -15.08 -12.70 4.92
C GLN A 66 -15.37 -14.20 4.77
N GLU A 67 -16.40 -14.58 4.02
CA GLU A 67 -16.77 -15.98 3.80
C GLU A 67 -15.74 -16.79 3.00
N HIS A 68 -14.90 -16.11 2.19
CA HIS A 68 -13.85 -16.72 1.37
C HIS A 68 -12.44 -16.51 1.94
N ALA A 69 -12.31 -15.77 3.03
CA ALA A 69 -11.03 -15.50 3.69
C ALA A 69 -10.58 -16.70 4.52
N SER A 70 -9.85 -17.62 3.90
CA SER A 70 -9.23 -18.74 4.62
C SER A 70 -8.03 -18.26 5.47
N GLU A 71 -7.61 -19.07 6.46
CA GLU A 71 -6.39 -18.79 7.24
C GLU A 71 -5.15 -18.75 6.36
N ALA A 72 -5.06 -19.60 5.35
CA ALA A 72 -3.95 -19.59 4.38
C ALA A 72 -3.91 -18.26 3.62
N TRP A 73 -5.06 -17.79 3.13
CA TRP A 73 -5.15 -16.49 2.46
C TRP A 73 -4.76 -15.34 3.39
N THR A 74 -5.23 -15.37 4.63
CA THR A 74 -4.94 -14.34 5.64
C THR A 74 -3.44 -14.27 5.94
N SER A 75 -2.79 -15.44 6.07
CA SER A 75 -1.33 -15.53 6.26
C SER A 75 -0.56 -15.03 5.04
N ASP A 76 -1.01 -15.34 3.84
CA ASP A 76 -0.41 -14.85 2.58
C ASP A 76 -0.56 -13.32 2.47
N TRP A 77 -1.73 -12.78 2.84
CA TRP A 77 -1.96 -11.33 2.86
C TRP A 77 -0.97 -10.62 3.82
N GLU A 78 -0.82 -11.14 5.04
CA GLU A 78 0.13 -10.61 6.02
C GLU A 78 1.57 -10.67 5.51
N ALA A 79 1.98 -11.80 4.94
CA ALA A 79 3.31 -11.98 4.37
C ALA A 79 3.57 -10.98 3.23
N MET A 80 2.58 -10.75 2.34
CA MET A 80 2.69 -9.75 1.28
C MET A 80 2.78 -8.32 1.83
N ALA A 81 1.97 -7.98 2.82
CA ALA A 81 2.02 -6.66 3.47
C ALA A 81 3.39 -6.39 4.10
N ARG A 82 3.94 -7.35 4.85
CA ARG A 82 5.27 -7.26 5.46
C ARG A 82 6.38 -7.17 4.42
N ALA A 83 6.33 -7.97 3.36
CA ALA A 83 7.31 -7.92 2.28
C ALA A 83 7.28 -6.57 1.55
N SER A 84 6.10 -6.04 1.24
CA SER A 84 5.96 -4.73 0.60
C SER A 84 6.50 -3.61 1.50
N PHE A 85 6.20 -3.65 2.79
CA PHE A 85 6.71 -2.69 3.76
C PHE A 85 8.23 -2.64 3.78
N LYS A 86 8.87 -3.81 3.84
CA LYS A 86 10.34 -3.94 3.82
C LYS A 86 10.95 -3.35 2.55
N VAL A 87 10.33 -3.59 1.38
CA VAL A 87 10.79 -3.02 0.12
C VAL A 87 10.68 -1.48 0.17
N HIS A 88 9.55 -0.95 0.63
CA HIS A 88 9.35 0.50 0.70
C HIS A 88 10.24 1.20 1.72
N GLN A 89 10.56 0.54 2.84
CA GLN A 89 11.58 1.04 3.77
C GLN A 89 12.95 1.20 3.10
N GLY A 90 13.30 0.35 2.14
CA GLY A 90 14.54 0.46 1.36
C GLY A 90 14.60 1.70 0.46
N TYR A 91 13.49 2.41 0.27
CA TYR A 91 13.44 3.66 -0.50
C TYR A 91 13.48 4.92 0.36
N LEU A 92 13.50 4.77 1.69
CA LEU A 92 13.67 5.91 2.62
C LEU A 92 15.05 6.55 2.43
N GLY A 93 15.06 7.88 2.42
CA GLY A 93 16.30 8.64 2.28
C GLY A 93 16.90 8.67 0.87
N LEU A 94 16.28 8.05 -0.12
CA LEU A 94 16.71 8.18 -1.52
C LEU A 94 16.49 9.61 -2.03
N PRO A 95 17.34 10.07 -2.98
CA PRO A 95 17.13 11.36 -3.64
C PRO A 95 15.71 11.48 -4.21
N SER A 96 15.14 12.68 -4.13
CA SER A 96 13.76 13.00 -4.52
C SER A 96 12.67 12.49 -3.57
N GLY A 97 13.00 11.83 -2.45
CA GLY A 97 12.05 11.39 -1.44
C GLY A 97 10.91 10.55 -1.99
N PRO A 98 11.17 9.42 -2.69
CA PRO A 98 10.08 8.62 -3.27
C PRO A 98 9.17 7.99 -2.22
N VAL A 99 9.71 7.71 -1.03
CA VAL A 99 8.98 7.21 0.15
C VAL A 99 9.51 7.93 1.38
N GLU A 100 8.60 8.40 2.22
CA GLU A 100 8.92 9.15 3.44
C GLU A 100 7.97 8.78 4.58
N TRP A 101 8.39 9.02 5.83
CA TRP A 101 7.52 8.98 6.99
C TRP A 101 6.79 10.31 7.14
N HIS A 102 5.47 10.27 7.28
CA HIS A 102 4.65 11.45 7.54
C HIS A 102 3.71 11.23 8.71
N ASP A 103 3.48 12.28 9.48
CA ASP A 103 2.43 12.31 10.47
C ASP A 103 1.09 12.63 9.81
N GLY A 104 0.11 11.80 10.13
CA GLY A 104 -1.28 11.99 9.77
C GLY A 104 -2.13 12.23 11.02
N TYR A 105 -3.30 12.81 10.83
CA TYR A 105 -4.25 13.07 11.91
C TYR A 105 -5.62 12.57 11.53
N VAL A 106 -6.25 11.85 12.44
CA VAL A 106 -7.69 11.58 12.42
C VAL A 106 -8.33 12.48 13.45
N VAL A 107 -9.39 13.17 13.06
CA VAL A 107 -10.15 14.08 13.95
C VAL A 107 -11.60 13.64 14.00
N ALA A 108 -12.22 13.70 15.18
CA ALA A 108 -13.57 13.22 15.41
C ALA A 108 -14.32 14.08 16.44
N ASP A 109 -15.64 14.01 16.39
CA ASP A 109 -16.51 14.62 17.41
C ASP A 109 -16.63 13.74 18.64
N GLU A 110 -16.45 12.42 18.50
CA GLU A 110 -16.51 11.42 19.54
C GLU A 110 -15.13 10.82 19.79
N GLY A 111 -14.90 10.27 20.99
CA GLY A 111 -13.65 9.61 21.34
C GLY A 111 -13.38 8.36 20.50
N PHE A 112 -12.11 7.99 20.37
CA PHE A 112 -11.65 6.85 19.58
C PHE A 112 -11.83 5.48 20.27
N ASP A 113 -12.48 5.44 21.42
CA ASP A 113 -12.83 4.19 22.13
C ASP A 113 -13.95 3.43 21.42
N GLN A 114 -14.71 4.12 20.57
CA GLN A 114 -15.71 3.48 19.72
C GLN A 114 -15.03 2.83 18.51
N PRO A 115 -15.44 1.62 18.12
CA PRO A 115 -15.00 1.05 16.84
C PRO A 115 -15.31 2.04 15.73
N LEU A 116 -14.34 2.28 14.83
CA LEU A 116 -14.62 3.02 13.61
C LEU A 116 -15.83 2.35 12.92
N PRO A 117 -16.80 3.13 12.43
CA PRO A 117 -17.93 2.54 11.73
C PRO A 117 -17.38 1.65 10.63
N SER A 118 -17.73 0.36 10.70
CA SER A 118 -17.41 -0.59 9.65
C SER A 118 -17.97 -0.04 8.34
N TYR A 119 -17.22 -0.15 7.25
CA TYR A 119 -17.73 0.18 5.92
C TYR A 119 -18.99 -0.63 5.59
N ALA A 120 -19.18 -1.80 6.20
CA ALA A 120 -20.42 -2.58 6.18
C ALA A 120 -21.63 -1.83 6.75
N ALA A 121 -21.45 -0.79 7.55
CA ALA A 121 -22.55 0.05 8.06
C ALA A 121 -23.33 0.78 6.97
N HIS A 122 -22.82 0.86 5.75
CA HIS A 122 -23.52 1.47 4.62
C HIS A 122 -24.37 0.47 3.81
N GLY A 123 -24.51 -0.77 4.26
CA GLY A 123 -25.55 -1.72 3.82
C GLY A 123 -25.44 -2.26 2.38
N SER A 124 -24.44 -1.85 1.61
CA SER A 124 -24.26 -2.24 0.20
C SER A 124 -22.91 -2.90 -0.10
N GLU A 125 -21.96 -2.86 0.82
CA GLU A 125 -20.67 -3.51 0.63
C GLU A 125 -20.66 -4.92 1.24
N PRO A 126 -19.96 -5.87 0.60
CA PRO A 126 -19.72 -7.18 1.20
C PRO A 126 -18.98 -7.06 2.53
N ASP A 127 -19.15 -8.04 3.40
CA ASP A 127 -18.35 -8.16 4.62
C ASP A 127 -16.90 -8.59 4.25
N TYR A 128 -15.91 -7.87 4.77
CA TYR A 128 -14.49 -8.10 4.52
C TYR A 128 -13.73 -8.36 5.82
N PRO A 129 -12.68 -9.21 5.81
CA PRO A 129 -11.88 -9.46 7.00
C PRO A 129 -11.11 -8.20 7.43
N GLU A 130 -11.13 -7.89 8.72
CA GLU A 130 -10.32 -6.82 9.30
C GLU A 130 -8.95 -7.39 9.72
N LEU A 131 -7.91 -7.07 8.97
CA LEU A 131 -6.57 -7.63 9.17
C LEU A 131 -5.52 -6.61 9.61
N SER A 132 -5.90 -5.35 9.84
CA SER A 132 -4.94 -4.29 10.21
C SER A 132 -4.17 -4.61 11.49
N SER A 133 -4.78 -5.34 12.44
CA SER A 133 -4.14 -5.76 13.68
C SER A 133 -2.94 -6.68 13.46
N ARG A 134 -2.90 -7.45 12.38
CA ARG A 134 -1.79 -8.36 12.04
C ARG A 134 -0.48 -7.64 11.65
N ILE A 135 -0.57 -6.34 11.34
CA ILE A 135 0.55 -5.52 10.88
C ILE A 135 0.74 -4.24 11.72
N PHE A 136 0.13 -4.16 12.89
CA PHE A 136 0.26 -2.99 13.76
C PHE A 136 1.70 -2.70 14.19
N ASP A 137 2.51 -3.74 14.32
CA ASP A 137 3.93 -3.66 14.66
C ASP A 137 4.80 -2.98 13.59
N LEU A 138 4.32 -2.89 12.36
CA LEU A 138 5.06 -2.28 11.24
C LEU A 138 5.07 -0.76 11.28
N ARG A 139 4.20 -0.14 12.04
CA ARG A 139 4.05 1.32 12.13
C ARG A 139 4.21 1.79 13.56
N PRO A 140 4.75 3.02 13.77
CA PRO A 140 4.73 3.64 15.09
C PRO A 140 3.29 3.70 15.63
N GLN A 141 3.13 3.45 16.92
CA GLN A 141 1.82 3.52 17.57
C GLN A 141 1.26 4.93 17.49
N GLY A 142 0.00 5.04 17.11
CA GLY A 142 -0.72 6.30 17.13
C GLY A 142 -0.94 6.80 18.56
N ARG A 143 -0.99 8.12 18.73
CA ARG A 143 -1.22 8.77 20.03
C ARG A 143 -2.44 9.69 19.95
N GLU A 144 -3.32 9.56 20.92
CA GLU A 144 -4.38 10.54 21.11
C GLU A 144 -3.80 11.86 21.65
N LEU A 145 -4.37 12.94 21.18
CA LEU A 145 -3.97 14.28 21.53
C LEU A 145 -5.10 14.93 22.31
N SER A 146 -4.74 15.61 23.40
CA SER A 146 -5.68 16.48 24.10
C SER A 146 -6.02 17.72 23.24
N ALA A 147 -7.14 18.37 23.54
CA ALA A 147 -7.57 19.56 22.80
C ALA A 147 -6.52 20.72 22.78
N ALA A 148 -5.60 20.74 23.74
CA ALA A 148 -4.51 21.73 23.79
C ALA A 148 -3.29 21.35 22.88
N GLU A 149 -3.23 20.12 22.40
CA GLU A 149 -2.10 19.60 21.62
C GLU A 149 -2.34 19.62 20.11
N HIS A 150 -3.49 20.08 19.65
CA HIS A 150 -3.79 20.15 18.23
C HIS A 150 -4.60 21.41 17.86
N PRO A 151 -4.46 21.91 16.61
CA PRO A 151 -5.13 23.15 16.17
C PRO A 151 -6.52 22.90 15.58
N PHE A 152 -7.03 21.67 15.59
CA PHE A 152 -8.27 21.32 14.91
C PHE A 152 -9.49 21.78 15.71
N ARG A 153 -10.60 22.08 15.02
CA ARG A 153 -11.89 22.47 15.65
C ARG A 153 -12.69 21.28 16.20
N LYS A 154 -12.14 20.07 16.16
CA LYS A 154 -12.77 18.85 16.69
C LYS A 154 -12.21 18.55 18.08
N PRO A 155 -13.04 18.02 19.02
CA PRO A 155 -12.60 17.75 20.37
C PRO A 155 -11.57 16.62 20.48
N HIS A 156 -11.59 15.68 19.56
CA HIS A 156 -10.71 14.51 19.57
C HIS A 156 -9.82 14.50 18.34
N ALA A 157 -8.52 14.26 18.56
CA ALA A 157 -7.54 14.03 17.50
C ALA A 157 -6.62 12.87 17.87
N ARG A 158 -6.27 12.06 16.89
CA ARG A 158 -5.24 11.01 17.01
C ARG A 158 -4.19 11.25 15.96
N ARG A 159 -2.92 11.40 16.38
CA ARG A 159 -1.77 11.44 15.48
C ARG A 159 -1.28 10.02 15.24
N PHE A 160 -0.91 9.72 14.01
CA PHE A 160 -0.27 8.48 13.61
C PHE A 160 0.80 8.78 12.57
N THR A 161 1.80 7.91 12.48
CA THR A 161 2.88 8.04 11.50
C THR A 161 2.80 6.89 10.51
N GLN A 162 2.95 7.16 9.21
CA GLN A 162 2.85 6.15 8.17
C GLN A 162 3.79 6.46 7.01
N LEU A 163 4.07 5.44 6.19
CA LEU A 163 4.79 5.62 4.94
C LEU A 163 3.90 6.29 3.91
N VAL A 164 4.45 7.34 3.28
CA VAL A 164 3.80 8.11 2.23
C VAL A 164 4.66 8.06 0.97
N PHE A 165 4.03 7.89 -0.16
CA PHE A 165 4.67 7.90 -1.47
C PHE A 165 4.55 9.29 -2.10
N ASN A 166 5.67 9.91 -2.40
CA ASN A 166 5.70 10.98 -3.38
C ASN A 166 5.48 10.35 -4.76
N ILE A 167 4.23 10.32 -5.21
CA ILE A 167 3.82 9.54 -6.39
C ILE A 167 4.66 9.84 -7.62
N PRO A 168 4.92 11.13 -8.00
CA PRO A 168 5.80 11.43 -9.14
C PRO A 168 7.23 10.89 -8.98
N ALA A 169 7.81 11.04 -7.78
CA ALA A 169 9.16 10.56 -7.51
C ALA A 169 9.23 9.03 -7.48
N TYR A 170 8.24 8.39 -6.87
CA TYR A 170 8.13 6.93 -6.82
C TYR A 170 7.95 6.31 -8.22
N GLN A 171 7.12 6.92 -9.06
CA GLN A 171 6.92 6.44 -10.42
C GLN A 171 8.18 6.63 -11.29
N ARG A 172 8.94 7.72 -11.12
CA ARG A 172 10.25 7.88 -11.76
C ARG A 172 11.21 6.79 -11.30
N LEU A 173 11.33 6.56 -10.00
CA LEU A 173 12.17 5.48 -9.45
C LEU A 173 11.87 4.11 -10.10
N LEU A 174 10.59 3.80 -10.33
CA LEU A 174 10.19 2.55 -10.97
C LEU A 174 10.49 2.48 -12.48
N LEU A 175 10.65 3.64 -13.14
CA LEU A 175 10.94 3.73 -14.57
C LEU A 175 12.45 3.73 -14.88
N ASP A 176 13.26 4.29 -13.97
CA ASP A 176 14.68 4.57 -14.18
C ASP A 176 15.59 3.36 -13.86
N ASP A 177 15.07 2.32 -13.26
CA ASP A 177 15.73 1.04 -12.99
C ASP A 177 15.43 0.00 -14.10
#